data_0320f1b1bd2c6025ff29a2c4a13c1704
#
_entry.id   0320f1b1bd2c6025ff29a2c4a13c1704
#
_cell.length_a   1.000
_cell.length_b   1.000
_cell.length_c   1.000
_cell.angle_alpha   90.00
_cell.angle_beta   90.00
_cell.angle_gamma   90.00
#
_symmetry.space_group_name_H-M   'P 1'
#
loop_
_entity.id
_entity.type
_entity.pdbx_description
1 polymer ?
#
loop_
_entity_poly.entity_id
_entity_poly.type
_entity_poly.pdbx_seq_one_letter_code
_entity_poly.pdbx_strand_id
1 'polypeptide(L)'
;MIYDIVISDQAEIDLRGILEYIAFELQATENASGQLDRLEACIMDLDHMPKRYRQYELEPWKSRGLRVALVANYLVLYIPDDDTQVVTIIRVMYGGRDVDTQLNRFIKTK
;
A
#
# COMPACT_ATOMS: atom_id res chain seq x y z
N MET A 1 -7.23 8.93 18.03
CA MET A 1 -8.10 7.85 17.59
C MET A 1 -7.28 6.86 16.79
N ILE A 2 -7.43 5.59 17.08
CA ILE A 2 -6.61 4.56 16.46
C ILE A 2 -7.46 3.70 15.55
N TYR A 3 -6.97 3.51 14.34
CA TYR A 3 -7.65 2.67 13.36
C TYR A 3 -7.02 1.29 13.34
N ASP A 4 -7.83 0.30 13.07
CA ASP A 4 -7.30 -1.06 12.84
C ASP A 4 -6.76 -1.14 11.41
N ILE A 5 -5.68 -1.86 11.24
CA ILE A 5 -5.08 -2.05 9.92
C ILE A 5 -5.43 -3.43 9.41
N VAL A 6 -6.03 -3.47 8.22
CA VAL A 6 -6.36 -4.73 7.56
C VAL A 6 -5.62 -4.77 6.23
N ILE A 7 -4.90 -5.84 5.98
CA ILE A 7 -4.16 -5.99 4.74
C ILE A 7 -4.95 -6.93 3.85
N SER A 8 -5.32 -6.43 2.65
CA SER A 8 -6.09 -7.24 1.72
C SER A 8 -5.25 -8.41 1.22
N ASP A 9 -5.90 -9.43 0.70
CA ASP A 9 -5.20 -10.58 0.16
C ASP A 9 -4.23 -10.17 -0.94
N GLN A 10 -4.64 -9.25 -1.79
CA GLN A 10 -3.80 -8.80 -2.89
C GLN A 10 -2.59 -8.03 -2.36
N ALA A 11 -2.78 -7.19 -1.35
CA ALA A 11 -1.67 -6.46 -0.76
C ALA A 11 -0.69 -7.41 -0.10
N GLU A 12 -1.19 -8.48 0.49
CA GLU A 12 -0.34 -9.49 1.10
C GLU A 12 0.53 -10.17 0.05
N ILE A 13 -0.07 -10.48 -1.09
CA ILE A 13 0.68 -11.05 -2.21
C ILE A 13 1.73 -10.06 -2.70
N ASP A 14 1.36 -8.79 -2.80
CA ASP A 14 2.29 -7.74 -3.20
C ASP A 14 3.50 -7.68 -2.27
N LEU A 15 3.25 -7.69 -0.97
CA LEU A 15 4.33 -7.61 0.01
C LEU A 15 5.23 -8.82 -0.05
N ARG A 16 4.66 -9.99 -0.25
CA ARG A 16 5.45 -11.20 -0.38
C ARG A 16 6.33 -11.13 -1.63
N GLY A 17 5.78 -10.63 -2.74
CA GLY A 17 6.55 -10.46 -3.96
C GLY A 17 7.70 -9.48 -3.79
N ILE A 18 7.46 -8.39 -3.08
CA ILE A 18 8.50 -7.41 -2.81
C ILE A 18 9.61 -8.04 -1.96
N LEU A 19 9.23 -8.79 -0.94
CA LEU A 19 10.20 -9.47 -0.10
C LEU A 19 11.06 -10.43 -0.90
N GLU A 20 10.43 -11.20 -1.78
CA GLU A 20 11.16 -12.16 -2.61
C GLU A 20 12.10 -11.45 -3.58
N TYR A 21 11.64 -10.37 -4.18
CA TYR A 21 12.47 -9.62 -5.10
C TYR A 21 13.71 -9.09 -4.39
N ILE A 22 13.53 -8.50 -3.22
CA ILE A 22 14.63 -7.95 -2.47
C ILE A 22 15.61 -9.06 -2.03
N ALA A 23 15.07 -10.19 -1.59
CA ALA A 23 15.90 -11.25 -1.07
C ALA A 23 16.70 -11.95 -2.16
N PHE A 24 16.08 -12.17 -3.32
CA PHE A 24 16.69 -13.03 -4.33
C PHE A 24 17.27 -12.26 -5.51
N GLU A 25 16.62 -11.19 -5.93
CA GLU A 25 17.06 -10.46 -7.11
C GLU A 25 18.16 -9.45 -6.80
N LEU A 26 17.97 -8.72 -5.72
CA LEU A 26 18.93 -7.70 -5.34
C LEU A 26 20.05 -8.27 -4.49
N GLN A 27 19.85 -9.48 -3.97
CA GLN A 27 20.80 -10.09 -3.05
C GLN A 27 21.21 -9.08 -2.00
N ALA A 28 20.26 -8.23 -1.68
CA ALA A 28 20.62 -7.12 -0.88
C ALA A 28 20.54 -7.50 0.56
N THR A 29 21.31 -6.88 1.25
CA THR A 29 21.54 -7.11 2.64
C THR A 29 20.85 -6.01 3.41
N GLU A 30 21.61 -5.04 3.83
CA GLU A 30 21.09 -4.05 4.75
C GLU A 30 20.15 -3.05 4.11
N ASN A 31 20.44 -2.62 2.88
CA ASN A 31 19.58 -1.66 2.23
C ASN A 31 18.20 -2.23 1.96
N ALA A 32 18.15 -3.51 1.60
CA ALA A 32 16.89 -4.17 1.33
C ALA A 32 16.07 -4.32 2.59
N SER A 33 16.70 -4.74 3.66
CA SER A 33 16.05 -4.83 4.96
C SER A 33 15.51 -3.49 5.40
N GLY A 34 16.29 -2.44 5.18
CA GLY A 34 15.87 -1.09 5.54
C GLY A 34 14.63 -0.65 4.78
N GLN A 35 14.52 -1.02 3.50
CA GLN A 35 13.34 -0.67 2.72
C GLN A 35 12.10 -1.39 3.23
N LEU A 36 12.23 -2.66 3.55
CA LEU A 36 11.11 -3.42 4.11
C LEU A 36 10.70 -2.86 5.47
N ASP A 37 11.66 -2.51 6.29
CA ASP A 37 11.35 -1.96 7.61
C ASP A 37 10.59 -0.65 7.48
N ARG A 38 10.98 0.20 6.55
CA ARG A 38 10.30 1.47 6.34
C ARG A 38 8.90 1.25 5.80
N LEU A 39 8.74 0.28 4.92
CA LEU A 39 7.44 -0.04 4.34
C LEU A 39 6.49 -0.54 5.43
N GLU A 40 6.96 -1.46 6.26
CA GLU A 40 6.16 -1.95 7.37
C GLU A 40 5.81 -0.85 8.35
N ALA A 41 6.79 -0.02 8.68
CA ALA A 41 6.56 1.08 9.62
C ALA A 41 5.52 2.04 9.09
N CYS A 42 5.54 2.33 7.79
CA CYS A 42 4.55 3.21 7.19
C CYS A 42 3.16 2.62 7.30
N ILE A 43 3.02 1.32 6.98
CA ILE A 43 1.73 0.66 7.03
C ILE A 43 1.18 0.68 8.45
N MET A 44 2.00 0.32 9.41
CA MET A 44 1.53 0.28 10.80
C MET A 44 1.19 1.68 11.33
N ASP A 45 1.90 2.69 10.83
CA ASP A 45 1.69 4.07 11.27
C ASP A 45 0.38 4.65 10.74
N LEU A 46 -0.25 3.99 9.77
CA LEU A 46 -1.54 4.44 9.25
C LEU A 46 -2.67 4.26 10.26
N ASP A 47 -2.42 3.63 11.39
CA ASP A 47 -3.40 3.55 12.47
C ASP A 47 -3.64 4.92 13.11
N HIS A 48 -2.77 5.89 12.85
CA HIS A 48 -2.94 7.26 13.33
C HIS A 48 -3.09 8.21 12.14
N MET A 49 -4.13 9.02 12.17
CA MET A 49 -4.35 10.06 11.17
C MET A 49 -4.13 9.55 9.74
N PRO A 50 -4.86 8.51 9.34
CA PRO A 50 -4.61 7.91 8.01
C PRO A 50 -4.94 8.84 6.85
N LYS A 51 -5.62 9.93 7.10
CA LYS A 51 -5.97 10.87 6.04
C LYS A 51 -4.91 11.92 5.78
N ARG A 52 -3.75 11.81 6.42
CA ARG A 52 -2.69 12.82 6.21
C ARG A 52 -1.99 12.67 4.86
N TYR A 53 -2.10 11.52 4.21
CA TYR A 53 -1.51 11.32 2.89
C TYR A 53 -2.50 11.72 1.80
N ARG A 54 -1.99 11.92 0.59
CA ARG A 54 -2.81 12.46 -0.49
C ARG A 54 -3.84 11.48 -1.01
N GLN A 55 -4.90 12.01 -1.58
CA GLN A 55 -5.90 11.19 -2.21
C GLN A 55 -5.46 10.76 -3.60
N TYR A 56 -5.87 9.56 -3.99
CA TYR A 56 -5.68 9.11 -5.36
C TYR A 56 -6.64 9.91 -6.25
N GLU A 57 -6.19 10.32 -7.42
CA GLU A 57 -6.93 11.30 -8.20
C GLU A 57 -7.82 10.74 -9.30
N LEU A 58 -7.71 9.46 -9.58
CA LEU A 58 -8.45 8.86 -10.68
C LEU A 58 -9.62 8.01 -10.19
N GLU A 59 -10.75 8.12 -10.91
CA GLU A 59 -11.90 7.29 -10.61
C GLU A 59 -11.70 5.89 -11.14
N PRO A 60 -12.35 4.89 -10.58
CA PRO A 60 -13.34 4.96 -9.50
C PRO A 60 -12.74 5.06 -8.10
N TRP A 61 -11.44 5.03 -7.99
CA TRP A 61 -10.77 4.94 -6.70
C TRP A 61 -10.89 6.22 -5.88
N LYS A 62 -10.91 7.36 -6.58
CA LYS A 62 -11.05 8.64 -5.89
C LYS A 62 -12.33 8.67 -5.07
N SER A 63 -13.45 8.26 -5.68
CA SER A 63 -14.73 8.24 -4.99
C SER A 63 -14.79 7.23 -3.87
N ARG A 64 -13.95 6.21 -3.93
CA ARG A 64 -13.88 5.20 -2.89
C ARG A 64 -13.00 5.61 -1.72
N GLY A 65 -12.33 6.73 -1.85
CA GLY A 65 -11.50 7.25 -0.77
C GLY A 65 -10.09 6.70 -0.73
N LEU A 66 -9.60 6.20 -1.84
CA LEU A 66 -8.24 5.65 -1.90
C LEU A 66 -7.21 6.75 -1.66
N ARG A 67 -6.23 6.43 -0.84
CA ARG A 67 -5.11 7.34 -0.56
C ARG A 67 -3.80 6.64 -0.86
N VAL A 68 -2.75 7.45 -1.03
CA VAL A 68 -1.46 6.95 -1.46
C VAL A 68 -0.37 7.48 -0.52
N ALA A 69 0.41 6.58 0.02
CA ALA A 69 1.59 6.94 0.79
C ALA A 69 2.82 6.47 0.03
N LEU A 70 3.79 7.36 -0.15
CA LEU A 70 5.04 7.01 -0.83
C LEU A 70 6.08 6.66 0.21
N VAL A 71 6.64 5.45 0.10
CA VAL A 71 7.64 4.97 1.03
C VAL A 71 8.79 4.40 0.24
N ALA A 72 9.96 5.04 0.33
CA ALA A 72 11.11 4.65 -0.49
C ALA A 72 10.67 4.69 -1.96
N ASN A 73 10.74 3.58 -2.67
CA ASN A 73 10.33 3.53 -4.07
C ASN A 73 8.98 2.85 -4.25
N TYR A 74 8.22 2.67 -3.17
CA TYR A 74 6.97 1.94 -3.21
C TYR A 74 5.80 2.83 -2.86
N LEU A 75 4.63 2.46 -3.37
CA LEU A 75 3.38 3.14 -3.06
C LEU A 75 2.52 2.20 -2.23
N VAL A 76 2.01 2.71 -1.13
CA VAL A 76 1.04 2.00 -0.31
C VAL A 76 -0.32 2.62 -0.61
N LEU A 77 -1.21 1.83 -1.19
CA LEU A 77 -2.54 2.30 -1.57
C LEU A 77 -3.55 1.74 -0.57
N TYR A 78 -4.30 2.63 0.07
CA TYR A 78 -5.15 2.22 1.17
C TYR A 78 -6.41 3.08 1.23
N ILE A 79 -7.44 2.52 1.86
CA ILE A 79 -8.70 3.24 2.06
C ILE A 79 -9.00 3.28 3.56
N PRO A 80 -9.00 4.48 4.17
CA PRO A 80 -9.42 4.61 5.56
C PRO A 80 -10.94 4.72 5.62
N ASP A 81 -11.55 4.02 6.56
CA ASP A 81 -12.99 4.06 6.76
C ASP A 81 -13.26 4.60 8.15
N ASP A 82 -13.81 5.80 8.22
CA ASP A 82 -14.06 6.45 9.50
C ASP A 82 -15.18 5.79 10.30
N ASP A 83 -16.14 5.21 9.59
CA ASP A 83 -17.28 4.61 10.27
C ASP A 83 -16.88 3.37 11.05
N THR A 84 -16.03 2.55 10.47
CA THR A 84 -15.57 1.33 11.13
C THR A 84 -14.23 1.52 11.81
N GLN A 85 -13.55 2.62 11.55
CA GLN A 85 -12.20 2.90 12.04
C GLN A 85 -11.23 1.82 11.61
N VAL A 86 -11.31 1.45 10.34
CA VAL A 86 -10.45 0.45 9.73
C VAL A 86 -9.73 1.08 8.54
N VAL A 87 -8.45 0.82 8.43
CA VAL A 87 -7.66 1.18 7.24
C VAL A 87 -7.39 -0.11 6.49
N THR A 88 -7.87 -0.19 5.26
CA THR A 88 -7.64 -1.39 4.43
C THR A 88 -6.54 -1.09 3.44
N ILE A 89 -5.47 -1.87 3.50
CA ILE A 89 -4.38 -1.75 2.54
C ILE A 89 -4.79 -2.51 1.28
N ILE A 90 -4.98 -1.76 0.20
CA ILE A 90 -5.50 -2.33 -1.05
C ILE A 90 -4.38 -2.95 -1.88
N ARG A 91 -3.31 -2.21 -2.09
CA ARG A 91 -2.16 -2.67 -2.87
C ARG A 91 -0.88 -2.04 -2.35
N VAL A 92 0.22 -2.72 -2.60
CA VAL A 92 1.55 -2.15 -2.40
C VAL A 92 2.32 -2.38 -3.69
N MET A 93 2.78 -1.30 -4.32
CA MET A 93 3.37 -1.39 -5.65
C MET A 93 4.63 -0.57 -5.77
N TYR A 94 5.51 -0.99 -6.67
CA TYR A 94 6.66 -0.18 -7.04
C TYR A 94 6.16 1.06 -7.79
N GLY A 95 6.63 2.22 -7.40
CA GLY A 95 6.09 3.48 -7.88
C GLY A 95 6.34 3.79 -9.35
N GLY A 96 7.25 3.05 -9.98
CA GLY A 96 7.50 3.26 -11.41
C GLY A 96 6.54 2.57 -12.34
N ARG A 97 5.58 1.82 -11.79
CA ARG A 97 4.64 1.08 -12.61
C ARG A 97 3.43 1.94 -12.95
N ASP A 98 2.68 1.47 -13.94
CA ASP A 98 1.40 2.09 -14.29
C ASP A 98 0.40 1.66 -13.22
N VAL A 99 0.28 2.46 -12.19
CA VAL A 99 -0.48 2.14 -11.00
C VAL A 99 -1.96 1.97 -11.31
N ASP A 100 -2.51 2.84 -12.14
CA ASP A 100 -3.94 2.80 -12.43
C ASP A 100 -4.32 1.50 -13.14
N THR A 101 -3.54 1.08 -14.11
CA THR A 101 -3.80 -0.17 -14.79
C THR A 101 -3.70 -1.35 -13.84
N GLN A 102 -2.70 -1.34 -12.97
CA GLN A 102 -2.54 -2.42 -12.00
C GLN A 102 -3.70 -2.48 -11.02
N LEU A 103 -4.17 -1.34 -10.55
CA LEU A 103 -5.31 -1.31 -9.65
C LEU A 103 -6.54 -1.90 -10.30
N ASN A 104 -6.86 -1.47 -11.51
CA ASN A 104 -8.08 -1.89 -12.16
C ASN A 104 -8.02 -3.33 -12.61
N ARG A 105 -6.84 -3.84 -12.83
CA ARG A 105 -6.67 -5.20 -13.31
C ARG A 105 -7.16 -6.25 -12.33
N PHE A 106 -6.99 -6.00 -11.04
CA PHE A 106 -7.33 -6.96 -10.02
C PHE A 106 -8.69 -6.74 -9.39
N ILE A 107 -9.32 -5.61 -9.70
CA ILE A 107 -10.60 -5.34 -9.10
C ILE A 107 -11.63 -5.14 -10.16
N LYS A 108 -11.65 -5.96 -11.14
CA LYS A 108 -12.61 -5.83 -12.10
C LYS A 108 -13.74 -6.51 -11.62
N THR A 109 -14.48 -6.23 -11.32
CA THR A 109 -15.54 -6.89 -10.99
C THR A 109 -16.67 -6.50 -11.58
N LYS A 110 -16.76 -6.56 -11.85
CA LYS A 110 -17.62 -6.33 -12.15
C LYS A 110 -18.22 -6.18 -12.02
#